data_bf9c7f65faa6a02f7191d7b211041954
#
_entry.id   bf9c7f65faa6a02f7191d7b211041954
#
_cell.length_a   1.000
_cell.length_b   1.000
_cell.length_c   1.000
_cell.angle_alpha   90.00
_cell.angle_beta   90.00
_cell.angle_gamma   90.00
#
_symmetry.space_group_name_H-M   'P 1'
#
loop_
_entity.id
_entity.type
_entity.pdbx_description
1 polymer ?
#
loop_
_entity_poly.entity_id
_entity_poly.type
_entity_poly.pdbx_seq_one_letter_code
_entity_poly.pdbx_strand_id
1 'polypeptide(L)'
;HKSFGVASAAHFAPNTYKLAWPSYEMGALPVEGGVAVAFHREIANSDDPEQKRRELEDKLLADRSPIPLMESFALHELIDPRDTRSKLCDWIDWIEPSLRDLKGPTHWGYRP
;
A
#
# COMPACT_ATOMS: atom_id res chain seq x y z
N HIS A 1 3.43 5.85 -7.30
CA HIS A 1 4.61 5.33 -6.59
C HIS A 1 4.41 5.26 -5.08
N LYS A 2 3.86 6.29 -4.43
CA LYS A 2 3.76 6.39 -2.98
C LYS A 2 2.30 6.47 -2.55
N SER A 3 1.91 5.62 -1.61
CA SER A 3 0.55 5.57 -1.08
C SER A 3 0.59 5.47 0.44
N PHE A 4 0.24 6.55 1.11
CA PHE A 4 0.31 6.65 2.57
C PHE A 4 -1.01 7.09 3.17
N GLY A 5 -1.29 6.61 4.39
CA GLY A 5 -2.48 6.99 5.14
C GLY A 5 -3.78 6.66 4.40
N VAL A 6 -4.64 7.65 4.25
CA VAL A 6 -5.97 7.49 3.60
C VAL A 6 -5.86 7.05 2.14
N ALA A 7 -4.81 7.49 1.42
CA ALA A 7 -4.58 7.07 0.04
C ALA A 7 -4.30 5.56 -0.05
N SER A 8 -3.58 4.99 0.92
CA SER A 8 -3.36 3.54 0.95
C SER A 8 -4.67 2.78 1.22
N ALA A 9 -5.50 3.28 2.13
CA ALA A 9 -6.80 2.66 2.41
C ALA A 9 -7.72 2.63 1.19
N ALA A 10 -7.69 3.66 0.35
CA ALA A 10 -8.49 3.72 -0.88
C ALA A 10 -8.10 2.65 -1.91
N HIS A 11 -6.83 2.22 -1.92
CA HIS A 11 -6.35 1.16 -2.81
C HIS A 11 -6.71 -0.26 -2.34
N PHE A 12 -7.15 -0.43 -1.10
CA PHE A 12 -7.45 -1.74 -0.50
C PHE A 12 -8.94 -2.01 -0.37
N ALA A 13 -9.76 -1.46 -1.26
CA ALA A 13 -11.17 -1.80 -1.31
C ALA A 13 -11.39 -3.31 -1.48
N PRO A 14 -12.44 -3.89 -0.88
CA PRO A 14 -12.77 -5.29 -1.08
C PRO A 14 -13.10 -5.56 -2.56
N ASN A 15 -12.82 -6.79 -3.00
CA ASN A 15 -13.09 -7.26 -4.37
C ASN A 15 -12.32 -6.50 -5.46
N THR A 16 -11.16 -5.93 -5.15
CA THR A 16 -10.27 -5.31 -6.12
C THR A 16 -9.11 -6.23 -6.46
N TYR A 17 -8.77 -6.34 -7.74
CA TYR A 17 -7.53 -6.96 -8.17
C TYR A 17 -6.39 -5.95 -8.01
N LYS A 18 -5.35 -6.32 -7.27
CA LYS A 18 -4.29 -5.41 -6.84
C LYS A 18 -2.96 -5.84 -7.42
N LEU A 19 -2.45 -4.99 -8.27
CA LEU A 19 -1.12 -5.11 -8.88
C LEU A 19 -0.21 -4.03 -8.33
N ALA A 20 1.05 -4.33 -8.17
CA ALA A 20 2.06 -3.35 -7.83
C ALA A 20 3.31 -3.51 -8.67
N TRP A 21 4.04 -2.43 -8.82
CA TRP A 21 5.41 -2.45 -9.34
C TRP A 21 6.41 -2.60 -8.19
N PRO A 22 7.63 -3.12 -8.45
CA PRO A 22 8.66 -3.22 -7.42
C PRO A 22 9.00 -1.89 -6.73
N SER A 23 8.78 -0.77 -7.41
CA SER A 23 8.99 0.58 -6.89
C SER A 23 7.81 1.15 -6.09
N TYR A 24 6.78 0.34 -5.81
CA TYR A 24 5.65 0.75 -5.00
C TYR A 24 6.05 0.85 -3.54
N GLU A 25 5.66 1.96 -2.91
CA GLU A 25 5.85 2.18 -1.49
C GLU A 25 4.50 2.49 -0.84
N MET A 26 4.21 1.83 0.26
CA MET A 26 3.04 2.16 1.07
C MET A 26 3.35 2.11 2.56
N GLY A 27 2.49 2.74 3.34
CA GLY A 27 2.61 2.73 4.79
C GLY A 27 1.57 3.63 5.46
N ALA A 28 1.50 3.53 6.78
CA ALA A 28 0.60 4.38 7.56
C ALA A 28 1.05 5.85 7.55
N LEU A 29 2.36 6.09 7.57
CA LEU A 29 2.95 7.43 7.67
C LEU A 29 4.08 7.60 6.66
N PRO A 30 4.26 8.80 6.09
CA PRO A 30 5.49 9.14 5.39
C PRO A 30 6.65 9.15 6.38
N VAL A 31 7.85 8.68 5.98
CA VAL A 31 9.02 8.67 6.89
C VAL A 31 9.45 10.09 7.20
N GLU A 32 9.51 10.93 6.15
CA GLU A 32 9.85 12.33 6.32
C GLU A 32 8.80 13.05 7.18
N GLY A 33 9.15 13.35 8.41
CA GLY A 33 8.30 14.02 9.40
C GLY A 33 7.34 13.09 10.17
N GLY A 34 6.93 11.95 9.63
CA GLY A 34 6.02 11.03 10.31
C GLY A 34 6.62 10.37 11.54
N VAL A 35 7.90 9.98 11.46
CA VAL A 35 8.65 9.39 12.57
C VAL A 35 8.76 10.37 13.73
N ALA A 36 9.13 11.60 13.46
CA ALA A 36 9.29 12.64 14.50
C ALA A 36 7.97 12.90 15.25
N VAL A 37 6.83 12.79 14.58
CA VAL A 37 5.51 12.98 15.20
C VAL A 37 5.06 11.73 15.95
N ALA A 38 5.10 10.58 15.30
CA ALA A 38 4.58 9.32 15.87
C ALA A 38 5.39 8.82 17.05
N PHE A 39 6.72 9.00 17.00
CA PHE A 39 7.67 8.47 17.99
C PHE A 39 8.35 9.57 18.81
N HIS A 40 7.76 10.76 18.87
CA HIS A 40 8.40 11.91 19.52
C HIS A 40 8.80 11.64 20.97
N ARG A 41 7.99 10.88 21.73
CA ARG A 41 8.28 10.54 23.13
C ARG A 41 9.44 9.54 23.26
N GLU A 42 9.47 8.55 22.37
CA GLU A 42 10.51 7.54 22.35
C GLU A 42 11.85 8.17 21.96
N ILE A 43 11.84 9.07 20.99
CA ILE A 43 13.02 9.80 20.56
C ILE A 43 13.51 10.74 21.68
N ALA A 44 12.62 11.51 22.30
CA ALA A 44 12.99 12.47 23.34
C ALA A 44 13.52 11.80 24.62
N ASN A 45 13.13 10.56 24.91
CA ASN A 45 13.58 9.81 26.09
C ASN A 45 14.81 8.94 25.84
N SER A 46 15.37 8.94 24.63
CA SER A 46 16.58 8.20 24.30
C SER A 46 17.85 8.96 24.67
N ASP A 47 18.92 8.25 24.96
CA ASP A 47 20.23 8.84 25.25
C ASP A 47 20.80 9.62 24.06
N ASP A 48 20.50 9.16 22.82
CA ASP A 48 20.83 9.84 21.57
C ASP A 48 19.58 9.95 20.69
N PRO A 49 18.85 11.09 20.73
CA PRO A 49 17.65 11.31 19.96
C PRO A 49 17.86 11.26 18.44
N GLU A 50 19.02 11.70 17.97
CA GLU A 50 19.34 11.69 16.54
C GLU A 50 19.58 10.28 16.01
N GLN A 51 20.32 9.47 16.74
CA GLN A 51 20.54 8.08 16.40
C GLN A 51 19.22 7.30 16.44
N LYS A 52 18.45 7.48 17.49
CA LYS A 52 17.15 6.82 17.65
C LYS A 52 16.18 7.14 16.52
N ARG A 53 16.15 8.40 16.11
CA ARG A 53 15.33 8.83 14.96
C ARG A 53 15.75 8.12 13.67
N ARG A 54 17.06 8.04 13.39
CA ARG A 54 17.56 7.35 12.19
C ARG A 54 17.23 5.86 12.21
N GLU A 55 17.39 5.19 13.33
CA GLU A 55 17.01 3.78 13.49
C GLU A 55 15.52 3.55 13.16
N LEU A 56 14.64 4.42 13.63
CA LEU A 56 13.21 4.34 13.37
C LEU A 56 12.87 4.66 11.91
N GLU A 57 13.55 5.63 11.31
CA GLU A 57 13.42 5.95 9.89
C GLU A 57 13.86 4.77 9.02
N ASP A 58 15.01 4.16 9.29
CA ASP A 58 15.54 3.00 8.57
C ASP A 58 14.61 1.78 8.69
N LYS A 59 14.09 1.53 9.88
CA LYS A 59 13.12 0.45 10.10
C LYS A 59 11.85 0.65 9.28
N LEU A 60 11.28 1.85 9.30
CA LEU A 60 10.10 2.15 8.50
C LEU A 60 10.36 2.13 7.00
N LEU A 61 11.58 2.46 6.56
CA LEU A 61 11.98 2.34 5.15
C LEU A 61 12.05 0.89 4.71
N ALA A 62 12.58 0.00 5.54
CA ALA A 62 12.65 -1.43 5.25
C ALA A 62 11.25 -2.05 5.09
N ASP A 63 10.29 -1.64 5.91
CA ASP A 63 8.90 -2.13 5.89
C ASP A 63 8.07 -1.61 4.69
N ARG A 64 8.60 -0.69 3.89
CA ARG A 64 7.87 -0.09 2.76
C ARG A 64 7.88 -0.90 1.48
N SER A 65 8.72 -1.91 1.40
CA SER A 65 8.77 -2.80 0.23
C SER A 65 7.40 -3.44 -0.03
N PRO A 66 7.01 -3.65 -1.29
CA PRO A 66 5.79 -4.38 -1.61
C PRO A 66 5.87 -5.88 -1.28
N ILE A 67 7.05 -6.41 -0.93
CA ILE A 67 7.24 -7.83 -0.63
C ILE A 67 6.42 -8.29 0.58
N PRO A 68 6.45 -7.62 1.75
CA PRO A 68 5.61 -8.01 2.88
C PRO A 68 4.11 -7.97 2.56
N LEU A 69 3.68 -7.11 1.63
CA LEU A 69 2.29 -7.06 1.17
C LEU A 69 1.93 -8.27 0.31
N MET A 70 2.87 -8.78 -0.48
CA MET A 70 2.70 -10.02 -1.23
C MET A 70 2.61 -11.22 -0.27
N GLU A 71 3.50 -11.30 0.70
CA GLU A 71 3.55 -12.38 1.69
C GLU A 71 2.26 -12.45 2.53
N SER A 72 1.64 -11.30 2.80
CA SER A 72 0.36 -11.19 3.51
C SER A 72 -0.88 -11.29 2.61
N PHE A 73 -0.71 -11.57 1.31
CA PHE A 73 -1.78 -11.58 0.30
C PHE A 73 -2.56 -10.25 0.19
N ALA A 74 -1.98 -9.17 0.64
CA ALA A 74 -2.55 -7.83 0.47
C ALA A 74 -2.43 -7.32 -0.98
N LEU A 75 -1.44 -7.81 -1.73
CA LEU A 75 -1.29 -7.67 -3.17
C LEU A 75 -1.45 -9.02 -3.85
N HIS A 76 -2.02 -9.03 -5.06
CA HIS A 76 -2.18 -10.26 -5.85
C HIS A 76 -0.95 -10.57 -6.68
N GLU A 77 -0.36 -9.56 -7.31
CA GLU A 77 0.86 -9.74 -8.11
C GLU A 77 1.80 -8.53 -8.00
N LEU A 78 3.09 -8.83 -8.07
CA LEU A 78 4.15 -7.86 -8.28
C LEU A 78 4.63 -8.00 -9.74
N ILE A 79 4.43 -6.98 -10.54
CA ILE A 79 4.62 -7.05 -12.00
C ILE A 79 5.71 -6.09 -12.49
N ASP A 80 6.35 -6.44 -13.59
CA ASP A 80 7.17 -5.47 -14.34
C ASP A 80 6.25 -4.36 -14.88
N PRO A 81 6.64 -3.08 -14.77
CA PRO A 81 5.88 -1.97 -15.36
C PRO A 81 5.53 -2.16 -16.84
N ARG A 82 6.37 -2.86 -17.59
CA ARG A 82 6.17 -3.17 -19.03
C ARG A 82 4.98 -4.10 -19.26
N ASP A 83 4.66 -4.95 -18.30
CA ASP A 83 3.59 -5.94 -18.38
C ASP A 83 2.23 -5.37 -17.95
N THR A 84 2.19 -4.14 -17.46
CA THR A 84 0.96 -3.51 -16.91
C THR A 84 -0.21 -3.59 -17.90
N ARG A 85 0.02 -3.25 -19.17
CA ARG A 85 -1.04 -3.29 -20.19
C ARG A 85 -1.57 -4.71 -20.42
N SER A 86 -0.67 -5.68 -20.56
CA SER A 86 -1.04 -7.09 -20.76
C SER A 86 -1.87 -7.60 -19.58
N LYS A 87 -1.42 -7.36 -18.36
CA LYS A 87 -2.13 -7.74 -17.15
C LYS A 87 -3.51 -7.10 -17.00
N LEU A 88 -3.66 -5.85 -17.43
CA LEU A 88 -4.96 -5.18 -17.45
C LEU A 88 -5.90 -5.79 -18.50
N CYS A 89 -5.39 -6.18 -19.67
CA CYS A 89 -6.19 -6.88 -20.67
C CYS A 89 -6.66 -8.24 -20.15
N ASP A 90 -5.75 -9.03 -19.59
CA ASP A 90 -6.10 -10.33 -18.98
C ASP A 90 -7.18 -10.18 -17.90
N TRP A 91 -7.03 -9.14 -17.06
CA TRP A 91 -8.03 -8.87 -16.02
C TRP A 91 -9.40 -8.50 -16.60
N ILE A 92 -9.45 -7.72 -17.68
CA ILE A 92 -10.71 -7.38 -18.36
C ILE A 92 -11.39 -8.64 -18.87
N ASP A 93 -10.63 -9.54 -19.50
CA ASP A 93 -11.14 -10.81 -20.02
C ASP A 93 -11.71 -11.70 -18.89
N TRP A 94 -11.08 -11.69 -17.72
CA TRP A 94 -11.56 -12.45 -16.56
C TRP A 94 -12.83 -11.84 -15.92
N ILE A 95 -12.93 -10.51 -15.84
CA ILE A 95 -14.03 -9.84 -15.16
C ILE A 95 -15.26 -9.66 -16.06
N GLU A 96 -15.09 -9.60 -17.38
CA GLU A 96 -16.18 -9.30 -18.31
C GLU A 96 -17.40 -10.20 -18.13
N PRO A 97 -17.28 -11.54 -17.97
CA PRO A 97 -18.43 -12.40 -17.73
C PRO A 97 -19.22 -12.01 -16.47
N SER A 98 -18.53 -11.54 -15.43
CA SER A 98 -19.13 -11.17 -14.15
C SER A 98 -19.73 -9.76 -14.13
N LEU A 99 -19.39 -8.90 -15.10
CA LEU A 99 -19.89 -7.52 -15.14
C LEU A 99 -21.40 -7.44 -15.30
N ARG A 100 -22.01 -8.44 -15.92
CA ARG A 100 -23.48 -8.50 -16.06
C ARG A 100 -24.17 -8.69 -14.74
N ASP A 101 -23.60 -9.51 -13.86
CA ASP A 101 -24.13 -9.83 -12.53
C ASP A 101 -23.88 -8.69 -11.54
N LEU A 102 -22.88 -7.86 -11.81
CA LEU A 102 -22.55 -6.67 -11.03
C LEU A 102 -23.44 -5.45 -11.36
N LYS A 103 -24.27 -5.53 -12.43
CA LYS A 103 -25.24 -4.48 -12.74
C LYS A 103 -26.37 -4.50 -11.73
N GLY A 104 -26.39 -3.50 -10.88
CA GLY A 104 -27.40 -3.34 -9.85
C GLY A 104 -27.31 -1.96 -9.18
N PRO A 105 -28.14 -1.68 -8.19
CA PRO A 105 -27.99 -0.45 -7.43
C PRO A 105 -26.60 -0.40 -6.82
N THR A 106 -25.92 0.73 -7.00
CA THR A 106 -24.59 0.95 -6.45
C THR A 106 -24.64 0.85 -4.92
N HIS A 107 -23.99 -0.15 -4.39
CA HIS A 107 -23.75 -0.23 -2.95
C HIS A 107 -22.46 0.53 -2.65
N TRP A 108 -22.52 1.42 -1.68
CA TRP A 108 -21.31 2.05 -1.16
C TRP A 108 -20.44 0.93 -0.55
N GLY A 109 -19.36 0.57 -1.23
CA GLY A 109 -18.46 -0.51 -0.80
C GLY A 109 -17.63 -0.17 0.44
N TYR A 110 -17.65 1.09 0.86
CA TYR A 110 -16.94 1.57 2.04
C TYR A 110 -17.92 2.32 2.96
N ARG A 111 -18.08 1.81 4.16
CA ARG A 111 -18.69 2.56 5.26
C ARG A 111 -17.58 2.89 6.24
N PRO A 112 -17.32 4.18 6.51
CA PRO A 112 -16.37 4.58 7.54
C PRO A 112 -16.78 4.08 8.91
#